data_c2c4601a38efb3febdc460882979e342
#
_entry.id   c2c4601a38efb3febdc460882979e342
#
_cell.length_a   1.000
_cell.length_b   1.000
_cell.length_c   1.000
_cell.angle_alpha   90.00
_cell.angle_beta   90.00
_cell.angle_gamma   90.00
#
_symmetry.space_group_name_H-M   'P 1'
#
loop_
_entity.id
_entity.type
_entity.pdbx_description
1 polymer ?
#
loop_
_entity_poly.entity_id
_entity_poly.type
_entity_poly.pdbx_seq_one_letter_code
_entity_poly.pdbx_strand_id
1 'polypeptide(L)'
;MVMPAPWRMLLVLALYAAYLPLSGYAAHQFRFDAAQYWELSLKFTQHGGFSLLAFDEPLRGYLGPLLILPARLLCHFTGWSMLAGAQVLGAGWASLLFGLALPQLWAQVTGRSLPAGRWLVLLALTFVFWRDYFNFTLSDMPALTLLLLGLVALGRSGWQWAVVAGLLLAAAINIRPIYLASVPGWLWLLGQRSGGAAPLTGRLAALVAGLTLVLLPQALINQRNFQRPTPLVLAQPPGSQPLYLKQLAWGTGFQRYESSLIPEIPRSLVYADTAGQRALAAVPGQRFAGYGQFVRFVARQPFATAGRYLRHLFNGLDIWFPTPYPTRLHPPAQVALRLLNYALLGVAAALAAVGGWRIRYQKPGMASYWPQAAPVLLAVLLPCFLALPTLMECRFLLPLHLLLLLLVAGCWQPLAAWQQLRSPLRRVAALGLVLGWLWSCWQLSAATAGQLRPPSEAPGASDNEERTMKNEQLLSQVFIAHSSARRSLGTTPWRRLLL
;
A
#
# COMPACT_ATOMS: atom_id res chain seq x y z
N MET A 1 -20.98 15.22 -17.40
CA MET A 1 -20.78 16.15 -16.27
C MET A 1 -19.61 15.66 -15.44
N VAL A 2 -18.71 16.54 -15.00
CA VAL A 2 -17.57 16.23 -14.12
C VAL A 2 -17.88 16.80 -12.74
N MET A 3 -17.76 15.96 -11.70
CA MET A 3 -17.97 16.40 -10.32
C MET A 3 -16.72 17.13 -9.81
N PRO A 4 -16.85 18.34 -9.20
CA PRO A 4 -15.73 19.07 -8.61
C PRO A 4 -15.02 18.28 -7.49
N ALA A 5 -13.72 18.50 -7.33
CA ALA A 5 -12.90 17.76 -6.35
C ALA A 5 -13.43 17.87 -4.90
N PRO A 6 -13.84 19.06 -4.39
CA PRO A 6 -14.38 19.16 -3.03
C PRO A 6 -15.60 18.25 -2.79
N TRP A 7 -16.52 18.21 -3.75
CA TRP A 7 -17.72 17.37 -3.64
C TRP A 7 -17.39 15.87 -3.67
N ARG A 8 -16.41 15.46 -4.51
CA ARG A 8 -15.92 14.08 -4.51
C ARG A 8 -15.31 13.71 -3.16
N MET A 9 -14.48 14.59 -2.60
CA MET A 9 -13.85 14.38 -1.30
C MET A 9 -14.89 14.29 -0.19
N LEU A 10 -15.88 15.19 -0.16
CA LEU A 10 -16.95 15.17 0.84
C LEU A 10 -17.80 13.90 0.74
N LEU A 11 -18.15 13.46 -0.48
CA LEU A 11 -18.93 12.24 -0.66
C LEU A 11 -18.17 11.00 -0.19
N VAL A 12 -16.88 10.89 -0.50
CA VAL A 12 -16.05 9.77 -0.02
C VAL A 12 -15.89 9.84 1.49
N LEU A 13 -15.63 11.03 2.05
CA LEU A 13 -15.51 11.22 3.49
C LEU A 13 -16.81 10.79 4.21
N ALA A 14 -17.96 11.24 3.72
CA ALA A 14 -19.26 10.88 4.28
C ALA A 14 -19.53 9.37 4.17
N LEU A 15 -19.23 8.76 3.02
CA LEU A 15 -19.38 7.32 2.81
C LEU A 15 -18.55 6.52 3.83
N TYR A 16 -17.27 6.85 3.99
CA TYR A 16 -16.37 6.12 4.89
C TYR A 16 -16.65 6.44 6.35
N ALA A 17 -16.97 7.69 6.70
CA ALA A 17 -17.37 8.06 8.06
C ALA A 17 -18.64 7.34 8.51
N ALA A 18 -19.59 7.10 7.60
CA ALA A 18 -20.77 6.31 7.89
C ALA A 18 -20.51 4.80 7.95
N TYR A 19 -19.65 4.29 7.04
CA TYR A 19 -19.38 2.85 6.91
C TYR A 19 -18.46 2.28 7.99
N LEU A 20 -17.32 2.96 8.28
CA LEU A 20 -16.28 2.38 9.12
C LEU A 20 -16.75 2.03 10.54
N PRO A 21 -17.57 2.84 11.24
CA PRO A 21 -18.15 2.46 12.52
C PRO A 21 -19.06 1.22 12.45
N LEU A 22 -19.68 0.98 11.27
CA LEU A 22 -20.59 -0.14 11.02
C LEU A 22 -19.86 -1.39 10.49
N SER A 23 -18.55 -1.33 10.28
CA SER A 23 -17.75 -2.43 9.70
C SER A 23 -17.64 -3.67 10.61
N GLY A 24 -18.08 -3.56 11.87
CA GLY A 24 -18.15 -4.68 12.82
C GLY A 24 -16.83 -5.02 13.52
N TYR A 25 -15.79 -4.19 13.38
CA TYR A 25 -14.55 -4.33 14.15
C TYR A 25 -14.72 -3.83 15.57
N ALA A 26 -14.13 -4.56 16.53
CA ALA A 26 -14.07 -4.15 17.93
C ALA A 26 -12.67 -3.62 18.29
N ALA A 27 -12.59 -2.80 19.34
CA ALA A 27 -11.33 -2.16 19.75
C ALA A 27 -10.21 -3.17 20.08
N HIS A 28 -10.55 -4.35 20.64
CA HIS A 28 -9.58 -5.41 20.94
C HIS A 28 -9.01 -6.11 19.70
N GLN A 29 -9.60 -5.89 18.52
CA GLN A 29 -9.14 -6.41 17.23
C GLN A 29 -8.15 -5.46 16.54
N PHE A 30 -7.83 -4.33 17.15
CA PHE A 30 -6.80 -3.41 16.65
C PHE A 30 -5.41 -3.97 17.03
N ARG A 31 -4.83 -4.76 16.12
CA ARG A 31 -3.61 -5.57 16.34
C ARG A 31 -2.63 -5.45 15.18
N PHE A 32 -1.54 -6.20 15.22
CA PHE A 32 -0.48 -6.32 14.23
C PHE A 32 0.17 -4.96 13.88
N ASP A 33 0.51 -4.75 12.62
CA ASP A 33 1.12 -3.50 12.15
C ASP A 33 0.31 -2.26 12.55
N ALA A 34 -1.02 -2.34 12.56
CA ALA A 34 -1.88 -1.22 12.91
C ALA A 34 -1.68 -0.78 14.37
N ALA A 35 -1.63 -1.73 15.31
CA ALA A 35 -1.33 -1.43 16.70
C ALA A 35 0.10 -0.92 16.87
N GLN A 36 1.07 -1.52 16.17
CA GLN A 36 2.45 -1.07 16.20
C GLN A 36 2.60 0.39 15.79
N TYR A 37 2.02 0.79 14.64
CA TYR A 37 2.08 2.19 14.20
C TYR A 37 1.41 3.16 15.18
N TRP A 38 0.31 2.73 15.80
CA TRP A 38 -0.37 3.51 16.82
C TRP A 38 0.51 3.70 18.07
N GLU A 39 1.15 2.65 18.55
CA GLU A 39 2.05 2.71 19.71
C GLU A 39 3.30 3.55 19.43
N LEU A 40 3.88 3.43 18.23
CA LEU A 40 5.03 4.24 17.82
C LEU A 40 4.75 5.74 17.87
N SER A 41 3.49 6.17 17.74
CA SER A 41 3.14 7.59 17.90
C SER A 41 3.38 8.14 19.30
N LEU A 42 3.44 7.29 20.35
CA LEU A 42 3.78 7.72 21.73
C LEU A 42 5.23 8.17 21.86
N LYS A 43 6.15 7.65 21.03
CA LYS A 43 7.56 7.95 21.16
C LYS A 43 7.88 9.44 21.10
N PHE A 44 7.04 10.22 20.43
CA PHE A 44 7.19 11.68 20.37
C PHE A 44 6.89 12.41 21.68
N THR A 45 6.22 11.77 22.64
CA THR A 45 5.75 12.40 23.89
C THR A 45 6.23 11.70 25.16
N GLN A 46 7.11 10.69 25.05
CA GLN A 46 7.55 9.87 26.19
C GLN A 46 8.30 10.63 27.30
N HIS A 47 8.93 11.75 26.98
CA HIS A 47 9.74 12.52 27.93
C HIS A 47 9.01 13.76 28.51
N GLY A 48 7.68 13.73 28.56
CA GLY A 48 6.88 14.81 29.14
C GLY A 48 6.66 16.03 28.25
N GLY A 49 7.21 16.04 27.03
CA GLY A 49 7.03 17.05 25.99
C GLY A 49 7.18 16.48 24.61
N PHE A 50 6.68 17.19 23.59
CA PHE A 50 6.85 16.77 22.20
C PHE A 50 8.32 16.90 21.76
N SER A 51 8.89 15.80 21.28
CA SER A 51 10.22 15.78 20.65
C SER A 51 10.24 14.86 19.45
N LEU A 52 10.50 15.42 18.27
CA LEU A 52 10.65 14.64 17.05
C LEU A 52 11.86 13.69 17.11
N LEU A 53 12.93 14.12 17.79
CA LEU A 53 14.18 13.37 17.94
C LEU A 53 14.10 12.24 18.99
N ALA A 54 12.98 12.12 19.73
CA ALA A 54 12.73 11.01 20.63
C ALA A 54 12.30 9.72 19.90
N PHE A 55 12.03 9.82 18.59
CA PHE A 55 11.65 8.65 17.79
C PHE A 55 12.86 7.74 17.55
N ASP A 56 12.88 6.55 18.17
CA ASP A 56 13.99 5.59 18.20
C ASP A 56 13.66 4.25 17.53
N GLU A 57 12.85 4.26 16.46
CA GLU A 57 12.46 3.05 15.74
C GLU A 57 13.25 2.89 14.43
N PRO A 58 14.11 1.85 14.28
CA PRO A 58 14.94 1.70 13.08
C PRO A 58 14.20 1.09 11.89
N LEU A 59 13.09 0.38 12.10
CA LEU A 59 12.35 -0.31 11.03
C LEU A 59 11.34 0.57 10.32
N ARG A 60 10.89 1.65 10.96
CA ARG A 60 9.80 2.50 10.47
C ARG A 60 10.26 3.95 10.40
N GLY A 61 9.78 4.69 9.41
CA GLY A 61 9.97 6.13 9.34
C GLY A 61 9.12 6.86 10.38
N TYR A 62 9.61 7.99 10.84
CA TYR A 62 8.97 8.80 11.87
C TYR A 62 7.61 9.38 11.44
N LEU A 63 7.44 9.64 10.12
CA LEU A 63 6.30 10.42 9.63
C LEU A 63 4.98 9.64 9.71
N GLY A 64 4.98 8.32 9.47
CA GLY A 64 3.78 7.50 9.63
C GLY A 64 3.17 7.61 11.04
N PRO A 65 3.93 7.30 12.11
CA PRO A 65 3.49 7.51 13.48
C PRO A 65 3.16 8.98 13.83
N LEU A 66 3.90 9.94 13.27
CA LEU A 66 3.62 11.36 13.50
C LEU A 66 2.24 11.78 12.95
N LEU A 67 1.84 11.27 11.79
CA LEU A 67 0.52 11.53 11.20
C LEU A 67 -0.63 10.88 12.01
N ILE A 68 -0.34 9.87 12.83
CA ILE A 68 -1.31 9.24 13.73
C ILE A 68 -1.47 10.04 15.04
N LEU A 69 -0.44 10.75 15.47
CA LEU A 69 -0.42 11.45 16.75
C LEU A 69 -1.63 12.38 16.99
N PRO A 70 -2.09 13.21 16.02
CA PRO A 70 -3.28 14.04 16.23
C PRO A 70 -4.55 13.24 16.56
N ALA A 71 -4.77 12.10 15.87
CA ALA A 71 -5.91 11.24 16.17
C ALA A 71 -5.79 10.57 17.53
N ARG A 72 -4.57 10.19 17.94
CA ARG A 72 -4.30 9.66 19.26
C ARG A 72 -4.59 10.70 20.36
N LEU A 73 -4.15 11.93 20.17
CA LEU A 73 -4.45 13.04 21.10
C LEU A 73 -5.96 13.28 21.15
N LEU A 74 -6.66 13.29 20.02
CA LEU A 74 -8.11 13.39 19.96
C LEU A 74 -8.77 12.28 20.80
N CYS A 75 -8.37 11.02 20.61
CA CYS A 75 -8.88 9.89 21.40
C CYS A 75 -8.61 10.06 22.90
N HIS A 76 -7.44 10.60 23.27
CA HIS A 76 -7.10 10.85 24.66
C HIS A 76 -8.04 11.90 25.30
N PHE A 77 -8.30 13.01 24.61
CA PHE A 77 -9.16 14.09 25.11
C PHE A 77 -10.65 13.74 25.10
N THR A 78 -11.11 12.97 24.09
CA THR A 78 -12.53 12.62 23.94
C THR A 78 -12.92 11.32 24.64
N GLY A 79 -11.96 10.49 25.03
CA GLY A 79 -12.20 9.14 25.53
C GLY A 79 -12.57 8.12 24.44
N TRP A 80 -12.39 8.47 23.18
CA TRP A 80 -12.66 7.56 22.05
C TRP A 80 -11.68 6.37 22.03
N SER A 81 -12.12 5.24 21.46
CA SER A 81 -11.25 4.09 21.28
C SER A 81 -10.17 4.36 20.21
N MET A 82 -9.06 3.61 20.28
CA MET A 82 -8.01 3.65 19.23
C MET A 82 -8.58 3.35 17.84
N LEU A 83 -9.52 2.41 17.77
CA LEU A 83 -10.18 2.06 16.51
C LEU A 83 -10.98 3.26 15.94
N ALA A 84 -11.73 3.99 16.78
CA ALA A 84 -12.46 5.18 16.33
C ALA A 84 -11.51 6.26 15.77
N GLY A 85 -10.38 6.51 16.45
CA GLY A 85 -9.36 7.42 15.94
C GLY A 85 -8.75 6.96 14.61
N ALA A 86 -8.47 5.67 14.47
CA ALA A 86 -7.99 5.09 13.21
C ALA A 86 -9.01 5.23 12.08
N GLN A 87 -10.30 5.01 12.37
CA GLN A 87 -11.40 5.17 11.40
C GLN A 87 -11.55 6.61 10.91
N VAL A 88 -11.39 7.61 11.79
CA VAL A 88 -11.40 9.02 11.39
C VAL A 88 -10.25 9.32 10.42
N LEU A 89 -9.02 8.88 10.75
CA LEU A 89 -7.87 9.00 9.86
C LEU A 89 -8.11 8.25 8.54
N GLY A 90 -8.64 7.03 8.61
CA GLY A 90 -8.94 6.20 7.46
C GLY A 90 -9.94 6.87 6.51
N ALA A 91 -11.03 7.44 7.02
CA ALA A 91 -12.00 8.19 6.22
C ALA A 91 -11.33 9.39 5.52
N GLY A 92 -10.44 10.10 6.20
CA GLY A 92 -9.64 11.19 5.61
C GLY A 92 -8.73 10.70 4.48
N TRP A 93 -8.00 9.59 4.69
CA TRP A 93 -7.13 9.00 3.66
C TRP A 93 -7.93 8.47 2.47
N ALA A 94 -9.08 7.83 2.69
CA ALA A 94 -9.98 7.40 1.62
C ALA A 94 -10.45 8.60 0.78
N SER A 95 -10.84 9.69 1.45
CA SER A 95 -11.27 10.93 0.80
C SER A 95 -10.17 11.53 -0.08
N LEU A 96 -8.94 11.63 0.41
CA LEU A 96 -7.80 12.10 -0.36
C LEU A 96 -7.45 11.18 -1.53
N LEU A 97 -7.45 9.86 -1.32
CA LEU A 97 -7.07 8.89 -2.34
C LEU A 97 -8.11 8.81 -3.47
N PHE A 98 -9.38 8.57 -3.11
CA PHE A 98 -10.44 8.30 -4.09
C PHE A 98 -11.16 9.56 -4.58
N GLY A 99 -11.24 10.60 -3.75
CA GLY A 99 -11.86 11.88 -4.12
C GLY A 99 -10.92 12.81 -4.88
N LEU A 100 -9.62 12.76 -4.60
CA LEU A 100 -8.65 13.71 -5.15
C LEU A 100 -7.55 13.03 -5.97
N ALA A 101 -6.71 12.16 -5.37
CA ALA A 101 -5.46 11.69 -5.97
C ALA A 101 -5.70 10.89 -7.27
N LEU A 102 -6.52 9.83 -7.22
CA LEU A 102 -6.78 8.98 -8.40
C LEU A 102 -7.48 9.72 -9.54
N PRO A 103 -8.53 10.56 -9.31
CA PRO A 103 -9.13 11.34 -10.39
C PRO A 103 -8.18 12.37 -11.01
N GLN A 104 -7.30 12.99 -10.21
CA GLN A 104 -6.31 13.93 -10.75
C GLN A 104 -5.20 13.22 -11.51
N LEU A 105 -4.74 12.06 -11.03
CA LEU A 105 -3.80 11.23 -11.77
C LEU A 105 -4.36 10.82 -13.12
N TRP A 106 -5.63 10.38 -13.16
CA TRP A 106 -6.32 10.09 -14.44
C TRP A 106 -6.29 11.27 -15.38
N ALA A 107 -6.68 12.46 -14.88
CA ALA A 107 -6.70 13.68 -15.71
C ALA A 107 -5.31 14.05 -16.23
N GLN A 108 -4.27 13.87 -15.41
CA GLN A 108 -2.88 14.13 -15.80
C GLN A 108 -2.37 13.16 -16.87
N VAL A 109 -2.69 11.86 -16.73
CA VAL A 109 -2.23 10.82 -17.65
C VAL A 109 -2.98 10.84 -18.97
N THR A 110 -4.30 11.12 -18.94
CA THR A 110 -5.17 11.05 -20.12
C THR A 110 -5.50 12.41 -20.73
N GLY A 111 -5.16 13.52 -20.08
CA GLY A 111 -5.57 14.87 -20.46
C GLY A 111 -7.09 15.13 -20.31
N ARG A 112 -7.85 14.19 -19.72
CA ARG A 112 -9.31 14.27 -19.61
C ARG A 112 -9.77 14.00 -18.18
N SER A 113 -10.67 14.83 -17.67
CA SER A 113 -11.29 14.59 -16.37
C SER A 113 -12.18 13.36 -16.40
N LEU A 114 -12.19 12.60 -15.31
CA LEU A 114 -13.05 11.44 -15.15
C LEU A 114 -14.51 11.88 -14.97
N PRO A 115 -15.46 11.47 -15.85
CA PRO A 115 -16.87 11.80 -15.71
C PRO A 115 -17.45 11.26 -14.39
N ALA A 116 -18.46 11.93 -13.83
CA ALA A 116 -19.04 11.60 -12.53
C ALA A 116 -19.50 10.12 -12.44
N GLY A 117 -20.22 9.61 -13.45
CA GLY A 117 -20.64 8.21 -13.46
C GLY A 117 -19.46 7.22 -13.45
N ARG A 118 -18.39 7.50 -14.19
CA ARG A 118 -17.17 6.67 -14.20
C ARG A 118 -16.42 6.76 -12.88
N TRP A 119 -16.38 7.95 -12.27
CA TRP A 119 -15.81 8.12 -10.95
C TRP A 119 -16.61 7.33 -9.88
N LEU A 120 -17.94 7.32 -9.95
CA LEU A 120 -18.77 6.50 -9.06
C LEU A 120 -18.49 4.99 -9.24
N VAL A 121 -18.28 4.53 -10.48
CA VAL A 121 -17.83 3.14 -10.73
C VAL A 121 -16.47 2.88 -10.07
N LEU A 122 -15.49 3.78 -10.22
CA LEU A 122 -14.20 3.66 -9.53
C LEU A 122 -14.37 3.58 -8.02
N LEU A 123 -15.19 4.48 -7.43
CA LEU A 123 -15.47 4.49 -5.99
C LEU A 123 -16.12 3.18 -5.54
N ALA A 124 -17.11 2.68 -6.28
CA ALA A 124 -17.77 1.40 -5.96
C ALA A 124 -16.78 0.23 -6.01
N LEU A 125 -15.93 0.15 -7.04
CA LEU A 125 -14.93 -0.91 -7.18
C LEU A 125 -13.89 -0.85 -6.05
N THR A 126 -13.36 0.35 -5.77
CA THR A 126 -12.37 0.51 -4.68
C THR A 126 -12.99 0.22 -3.31
N PHE A 127 -14.24 0.59 -3.10
CA PHE A 127 -14.99 0.26 -1.89
C PHE A 127 -15.19 -1.26 -1.74
N VAL A 128 -15.57 -1.98 -2.80
CA VAL A 128 -15.74 -3.43 -2.76
C VAL A 128 -14.45 -4.15 -2.33
N PHE A 129 -13.29 -3.74 -2.85
CA PHE A 129 -12.03 -4.48 -2.63
C PHE A 129 -11.20 -3.98 -1.45
N TRP A 130 -11.33 -2.71 -1.02
CA TRP A 130 -10.37 -2.10 -0.10
C TRP A 130 -11.00 -1.37 1.08
N ARG A 131 -12.34 -1.41 1.24
CA ARG A 131 -13.05 -0.61 2.24
C ARG A 131 -12.55 -0.78 3.67
N ASP A 132 -12.27 -2.01 4.08
CA ASP A 132 -11.94 -2.30 5.47
C ASP A 132 -10.48 -2.05 5.84
N TYR A 133 -9.62 -1.77 4.85
CA TYR A 133 -8.24 -1.31 5.09
C TYR A 133 -8.19 0.02 5.82
N PHE A 134 -9.22 0.84 5.70
CA PHE A 134 -9.33 2.15 6.34
C PHE A 134 -9.78 2.10 7.80
N ASN A 135 -10.07 0.92 8.35
CA ASN A 135 -10.27 0.74 9.78
C ASN A 135 -8.95 0.78 10.57
N PHE A 136 -7.79 0.70 9.89
CA PHE A 136 -6.51 0.43 10.52
C PHE A 136 -5.45 1.46 10.12
N THR A 137 -4.53 1.78 11.04
CA THR A 137 -3.42 2.71 10.82
C THR A 137 -2.28 2.06 10.02
N LEU A 138 -2.60 1.47 8.87
CA LEU A 138 -1.61 0.89 7.98
C LEU A 138 -0.89 1.96 7.17
N SER A 139 0.38 1.73 6.86
CA SER A 139 1.20 2.65 6.07
C SER A 139 0.88 2.66 4.57
N ASP A 140 0.18 1.64 4.07
CA ASP A 140 -0.05 1.43 2.63
C ASP A 140 -0.84 2.56 1.98
N MET A 141 -2.02 2.86 2.51
CA MET A 141 -2.94 3.86 1.95
C MET A 141 -2.39 5.28 2.06
N PRO A 142 -1.86 5.74 3.23
CA PRO A 142 -1.24 7.05 3.34
C PRO A 142 -0.07 7.24 2.38
N ALA A 143 0.88 6.29 2.36
CA ALA A 143 2.07 6.42 1.53
C ALA A 143 1.73 6.44 0.03
N LEU A 144 0.80 5.59 -0.43
CA LEU A 144 0.33 5.60 -1.81
C LEU A 144 -0.37 6.92 -2.15
N THR A 145 -1.23 7.43 -1.27
CA THR A 145 -1.93 8.71 -1.47
C THR A 145 -0.91 9.84 -1.67
N LEU A 146 0.11 9.90 -0.81
CA LEU A 146 1.16 10.91 -0.88
C LEU A 146 2.01 10.76 -2.16
N LEU A 147 2.35 9.53 -2.55
CA LEU A 147 3.03 9.26 -3.82
C LEU A 147 2.21 9.81 -5.01
N LEU A 148 0.93 9.47 -5.10
CA LEU A 148 0.08 9.88 -6.22
C LEU A 148 -0.11 11.41 -6.26
N LEU A 149 -0.35 12.04 -5.11
CA LEU A 149 -0.44 13.51 -5.01
C LEU A 149 0.89 14.19 -5.35
N GLY A 150 2.02 13.59 -4.97
CA GLY A 150 3.36 14.06 -5.34
C GLY A 150 3.58 14.01 -6.85
N LEU A 151 3.17 12.93 -7.52
CA LEU A 151 3.23 12.80 -8.98
C LEU A 151 2.30 13.82 -9.67
N VAL A 152 1.11 14.04 -9.12
CA VAL A 152 0.19 15.07 -9.62
C VAL A 152 0.80 16.47 -9.47
N ALA A 153 1.41 16.79 -8.34
CA ALA A 153 2.08 18.07 -8.11
C ALA A 153 3.27 18.24 -9.07
N LEU A 154 4.09 17.20 -9.24
CA LEU A 154 5.26 17.23 -10.13
C LEU A 154 4.88 17.45 -11.61
N GLY A 155 3.70 16.97 -12.01
CA GLY A 155 3.13 17.21 -13.35
C GLY A 155 2.65 18.64 -13.61
N ARG A 156 2.61 19.50 -12.59
CA ARG A 156 2.24 20.92 -12.73
C ARG A 156 3.47 21.78 -13.02
N SER A 157 3.27 22.92 -13.67
CA SER A 157 4.32 23.92 -13.91
C SER A 157 4.56 24.78 -12.65
N GLY A 158 5.78 25.32 -12.52
CA GLY A 158 6.17 26.20 -11.42
C GLY A 158 6.99 25.50 -10.34
N TRP A 159 7.88 26.28 -9.71
CA TRP A 159 8.81 25.79 -8.68
C TRP A 159 8.08 25.40 -7.37
N GLN A 160 7.01 26.12 -7.01
CA GLN A 160 6.21 25.83 -5.82
C GLN A 160 5.61 24.41 -5.84
N TRP A 161 5.15 23.96 -7.01
CA TRP A 161 4.65 22.60 -7.17
C TRP A 161 5.75 21.55 -7.09
N ALA A 162 6.97 21.91 -7.49
CA ALA A 162 8.12 21.01 -7.31
C ALA A 162 8.50 20.87 -5.82
N VAL A 163 8.42 21.95 -5.01
CA VAL A 163 8.58 21.84 -3.54
C VAL A 163 7.50 20.95 -2.94
N VAL A 164 6.22 21.18 -3.29
CA VAL A 164 5.11 20.35 -2.80
C VAL A 164 5.30 18.89 -3.21
N ALA A 165 5.72 18.64 -4.44
CA ALA A 165 6.04 17.29 -4.91
C ALA A 165 7.16 16.66 -4.07
N GLY A 166 8.25 17.39 -3.82
CA GLY A 166 9.36 16.92 -2.98
C GLY A 166 8.90 16.53 -1.58
N LEU A 167 8.09 17.36 -0.93
CA LEU A 167 7.51 17.05 0.38
C LEU A 167 6.68 15.76 0.37
N LEU A 168 5.75 15.63 -0.59
CA LEU A 168 4.84 14.50 -0.67
C LEU A 168 5.55 13.20 -1.04
N LEU A 169 6.52 13.26 -1.97
CA LEU A 169 7.30 12.10 -2.40
C LEU A 169 8.26 11.64 -1.30
N ALA A 170 8.91 12.56 -0.58
CA ALA A 170 9.73 12.23 0.58
C ALA A 170 8.90 11.63 1.71
N ALA A 171 7.69 12.16 1.94
CA ALA A 171 6.75 11.61 2.91
C ALA A 171 6.35 10.17 2.56
N ALA A 172 6.06 9.90 1.28
CA ALA A 172 5.76 8.54 0.82
C ALA A 172 6.93 7.57 1.07
N ILE A 173 8.18 7.98 0.78
CA ILE A 173 9.40 7.19 1.04
C ILE A 173 9.61 6.97 2.54
N ASN A 174 9.44 8.01 3.37
CA ASN A 174 9.64 7.90 4.80
C ASN A 174 8.62 6.93 5.43
N ILE A 175 7.36 6.98 5.01
CA ILE A 175 6.31 6.05 5.48
C ILE A 175 6.56 4.64 4.95
N ARG A 176 6.92 4.49 3.67
CA ARG A 176 7.22 3.21 3.02
C ARG A 176 8.46 3.29 2.14
N PRO A 177 9.62 2.83 2.62
CA PRO A 177 10.90 2.94 1.89
C PRO A 177 10.91 2.36 0.48
N ILE A 178 10.04 1.39 0.18
CA ILE A 178 9.93 0.79 -1.15
C ILE A 178 9.60 1.83 -2.25
N TYR A 179 8.95 2.94 -1.89
CA TYR A 179 8.67 4.03 -2.83
C TYR A 179 9.90 4.81 -3.29
N LEU A 180 11.08 4.55 -2.72
CA LEU A 180 12.36 5.01 -3.30
C LEU A 180 12.52 4.51 -4.75
N ALA A 181 11.96 3.35 -5.08
CA ALA A 181 11.93 2.82 -6.44
C ALA A 181 11.18 3.70 -7.44
N SER A 182 10.35 4.62 -6.99
CA SER A 182 9.62 5.55 -7.87
C SER A 182 10.49 6.66 -8.46
N VAL A 183 11.71 6.89 -7.93
CA VAL A 183 12.60 7.99 -8.30
C VAL A 183 12.86 8.11 -9.81
N PRO A 184 13.15 7.03 -10.57
CA PRO A 184 13.33 7.14 -12.02
C PRO A 184 12.13 7.75 -12.74
N GLY A 185 10.91 7.39 -12.33
CA GLY A 185 9.68 7.95 -12.88
C GLY A 185 9.50 9.43 -12.54
N TRP A 186 9.87 9.87 -11.32
CA TRP A 186 9.82 11.29 -10.94
C TRP A 186 10.79 12.13 -11.77
N LEU A 187 12.04 11.69 -11.89
CA LEU A 187 13.05 12.40 -12.65
C LEU A 187 12.65 12.51 -14.13
N TRP A 188 12.11 11.44 -14.70
CA TRP A 188 11.58 11.48 -16.06
C TRP A 188 10.43 12.47 -16.19
N LEU A 189 9.42 12.43 -15.27
CA LEU A 189 8.27 13.36 -15.28
C LEU A 189 8.72 14.82 -15.10
N LEU A 190 9.71 15.08 -14.22
CA LEU A 190 10.28 16.39 -14.00
C LEU A 190 10.93 16.92 -15.30
N GLY A 191 11.72 16.09 -16.00
CA GLY A 191 12.39 16.44 -17.26
C GLY A 191 11.42 16.79 -18.38
N GLN A 192 10.30 16.05 -18.51
CA GLN A 192 9.29 16.31 -19.55
C GLN A 192 8.58 17.67 -19.42
N ARG A 193 8.51 18.22 -18.21
CA ARG A 193 7.79 19.47 -17.93
C ARG A 193 8.71 20.69 -17.86
N SER A 194 9.97 20.55 -18.25
CA SER A 194 10.98 21.62 -18.12
C SER A 194 10.98 22.63 -19.26
N GLY A 195 10.10 22.50 -20.26
CA GLY A 195 9.95 23.48 -21.35
C GLY A 195 9.09 24.73 -21.02
N GLY A 196 8.71 24.92 -19.74
CA GLY A 196 7.85 26.02 -19.29
C GLY A 196 8.62 27.16 -18.61
N ALA A 197 7.90 28.04 -17.90
CA ALA A 197 8.41 29.26 -17.26
C ALA A 197 9.53 29.09 -16.22
N ALA A 198 9.84 27.87 -15.75
CA ALA A 198 10.92 27.60 -14.82
C ALA A 198 11.95 26.62 -15.43
N PRO A 199 13.26 26.92 -15.37
CA PRO A 199 14.31 26.03 -15.87
C PRO A 199 14.36 24.73 -15.05
N LEU A 200 14.82 23.63 -15.67
CA LEU A 200 14.94 22.31 -15.03
C LEU A 200 15.72 22.39 -13.72
N THR A 201 16.81 23.14 -13.70
CA THR A 201 17.68 23.33 -12.51
C THR A 201 16.91 23.94 -11.34
N GLY A 202 16.10 24.99 -11.58
CA GLY A 202 15.29 25.61 -10.54
C GLY A 202 14.20 24.69 -10.00
N ARG A 203 13.56 23.89 -10.87
CA ARG A 203 12.58 22.89 -10.46
C ARG A 203 13.22 21.72 -9.69
N LEU A 204 14.42 21.30 -10.10
CA LEU A 204 15.16 20.27 -9.40
C LEU A 204 15.59 20.76 -8.01
N ALA A 205 16.13 21.97 -7.90
CA ALA A 205 16.48 22.58 -6.61
C ALA A 205 15.26 22.69 -5.69
N ALA A 206 14.11 23.11 -6.22
CA ALA A 206 12.85 23.18 -5.48
C ALA A 206 12.36 21.79 -5.01
N LEU A 207 12.46 20.77 -5.87
CA LEU A 207 12.14 19.38 -5.50
C LEU A 207 13.05 18.90 -4.36
N VAL A 208 14.37 19.14 -4.47
CA VAL A 208 15.35 18.78 -3.44
C VAL A 208 15.08 19.51 -2.13
N ALA A 209 14.71 20.80 -2.16
CA ALA A 209 14.32 21.53 -0.97
C ALA A 209 13.12 20.89 -0.28
N GLY A 210 12.08 20.50 -1.04
CA GLY A 210 10.92 19.77 -0.50
C GLY A 210 11.29 18.41 0.08
N LEU A 211 12.15 17.64 -0.61
CA LEU A 211 12.65 16.35 -0.10
C LEU A 211 13.42 16.54 1.22
N THR A 212 14.27 17.54 1.31
CA THR A 212 15.10 17.82 2.49
C THR A 212 14.27 18.11 3.72
N LEU A 213 13.17 18.86 3.60
CA LEU A 213 12.29 19.19 4.74
C LEU A 213 11.74 17.94 5.45
N VAL A 214 11.53 16.85 4.74
CA VAL A 214 11.04 15.59 5.32
C VAL A 214 12.17 14.63 5.67
N LEU A 215 13.22 14.57 4.86
CA LEU A 215 14.29 13.59 5.03
C LEU A 215 15.36 14.04 6.03
N LEU A 216 15.57 15.35 6.22
CA LEU A 216 16.51 15.88 7.21
C LEU A 216 16.14 15.47 8.64
N PRO A 217 14.87 15.61 9.11
CA PRO A 217 14.48 15.10 10.42
C PRO A 217 14.82 13.61 10.58
N GLN A 218 14.59 12.77 9.56
CA GLN A 218 14.96 11.35 9.63
C GLN A 218 16.47 11.16 9.78
N ALA A 219 17.29 11.94 9.06
CA ALA A 219 18.76 11.88 9.20
C ALA A 219 19.22 12.25 10.62
N LEU A 220 18.61 13.28 11.22
CA LEU A 220 18.90 13.71 12.59
C LEU A 220 18.47 12.66 13.61
N ILE A 221 17.30 12.06 13.45
CA ILE A 221 16.81 10.93 14.26
C ILE A 221 17.80 9.76 14.18
N ASN A 222 18.18 9.36 12.98
CA ASN A 222 19.11 8.26 12.75
C ASN A 222 20.49 8.54 13.34
N GLN A 223 21.00 9.77 13.16
CA GLN A 223 22.30 10.17 13.75
C GLN A 223 22.26 10.12 15.28
N ARG A 224 21.19 10.66 15.88
CA ARG A 224 21.07 10.74 17.34
C ARG A 224 20.92 9.35 17.98
N ASN A 225 20.03 8.51 17.43
CA ASN A 225 19.63 7.28 18.11
C ASN A 225 20.44 6.04 17.63
N PHE A 226 21.01 6.08 16.42
CA PHE A 226 21.68 4.92 15.81
C PHE A 226 23.08 5.20 15.31
N GLN A 227 23.58 6.45 15.47
CA GLN A 227 24.91 6.89 15.00
C GLN A 227 25.12 6.70 13.49
N ARG A 228 24.05 6.85 12.69
CA ARG A 228 24.05 6.67 11.23
C ARG A 228 23.37 7.85 10.55
N PRO A 229 24.09 8.80 9.93
CA PRO A 229 23.51 10.02 9.34
C PRO A 229 22.89 9.75 7.95
N THR A 230 22.01 8.74 7.85
CA THR A 230 21.28 8.48 6.62
C THR A 230 19.89 9.13 6.65
N PRO A 231 19.44 9.77 5.55
CA PRO A 231 18.10 10.36 5.48
C PRO A 231 16.99 9.33 5.25
N LEU A 232 17.36 8.07 5.00
CA LEU A 232 16.40 6.98 4.77
C LEU A 232 16.15 6.20 6.06
N VAL A 233 14.99 5.56 6.15
CA VAL A 233 14.70 4.59 7.21
C VAL A 233 15.76 3.48 7.15
N LEU A 234 16.31 3.11 8.29
CA LEU A 234 17.37 2.09 8.33
C LEU A 234 16.86 0.72 7.87
N ALA A 235 15.59 0.42 8.14
CA ALA A 235 14.94 -0.86 7.83
C ALA A 235 15.76 -2.07 8.28
N GLN A 236 16.51 -1.90 9.37
CA GLN A 236 17.43 -2.89 9.92
C GLN A 236 17.52 -2.75 11.44
N PRO A 237 17.03 -3.73 12.23
CA PRO A 237 17.28 -3.76 13.66
C PRO A 237 18.78 -3.87 13.96
N PRO A 238 19.27 -3.33 15.09
CA PRO A 238 20.67 -3.49 15.50
C PRO A 238 21.07 -4.98 15.52
N GLY A 239 22.24 -5.30 15.00
CA GLY A 239 22.78 -6.68 14.97
C GLY A 239 22.06 -7.65 14.02
N SER A 240 21.06 -7.20 13.24
CA SER A 240 20.31 -8.06 12.33
C SER A 240 20.56 -7.71 10.85
N GLN A 241 20.09 -8.59 9.95
CA GLN A 241 20.13 -8.33 8.51
C GLN A 241 19.09 -7.26 8.12
N PRO A 242 19.33 -6.54 7.00
CA PRO A 242 18.32 -5.65 6.42
C PRO A 242 17.00 -6.37 6.19
N LEU A 243 15.88 -5.73 6.55
CA LEU A 243 14.55 -6.33 6.44
C LEU A 243 14.24 -6.78 5.01
N TYR A 244 14.63 -6.00 4.01
CA TYR A 244 14.39 -6.37 2.61
C TYR A 244 15.12 -7.66 2.21
N LEU A 245 16.36 -7.87 2.71
CA LEU A 245 17.11 -9.10 2.46
C LEU A 245 16.44 -10.32 3.13
N LYS A 246 15.89 -10.16 4.33
CA LYS A 246 15.05 -11.19 4.98
C LYS A 246 13.81 -11.49 4.15
N GLN A 247 13.12 -10.45 3.67
CA GLN A 247 11.94 -10.58 2.81
C GLN A 247 12.23 -11.33 1.49
N LEU A 248 13.43 -11.18 0.91
CA LEU A 248 13.86 -11.93 -0.28
C LEU A 248 14.00 -13.43 0.00
N ALA A 249 14.53 -13.80 1.16
CA ALA A 249 14.60 -15.20 1.60
C ALA A 249 13.20 -15.78 1.85
N TRP A 250 12.35 -15.04 2.55
CA TRP A 250 10.96 -15.45 2.81
C TRP A 250 10.15 -15.59 1.51
N GLY A 251 10.25 -14.64 0.56
CA GLY A 251 9.61 -14.74 -0.74
C GLY A 251 10.17 -15.84 -1.63
N THR A 252 11.38 -16.38 -1.32
CA THR A 252 11.88 -17.58 -1.99
C THR A 252 11.18 -18.83 -1.48
N GLY A 253 10.93 -18.95 -0.17
CA GLY A 253 10.33 -20.13 0.47
C GLY A 253 8.81 -20.11 0.56
N PHE A 254 8.19 -18.94 0.42
CA PHE A 254 6.75 -18.76 0.62
C PHE A 254 6.18 -17.84 -0.45
N GLN A 255 5.00 -18.19 -0.96
CA GLN A 255 4.37 -17.49 -2.07
C GLN A 255 3.29 -16.49 -1.65
N ARG A 256 2.76 -16.60 -0.41
CA ARG A 256 1.73 -15.70 0.11
C ARG A 256 1.74 -15.69 1.64
N TYR A 257 1.37 -14.56 2.21
CA TYR A 257 1.13 -14.33 3.64
C TYR A 257 -0.19 -13.59 3.84
N GLU A 258 -0.94 -14.00 4.86
CA GLU A 258 -2.17 -13.34 5.31
C GLU A 258 -2.18 -13.26 6.83
N SER A 259 -2.70 -12.17 7.38
CA SER A 259 -3.02 -12.06 8.81
C SER A 259 -4.49 -12.34 9.03
N SER A 260 -4.86 -12.96 10.16
CA SER A 260 -6.24 -13.29 10.49
C SER A 260 -6.57 -12.90 11.94
N LEU A 261 -7.81 -12.47 12.16
CA LEU A 261 -8.41 -12.27 13.47
C LEU A 261 -9.56 -13.26 13.74
N ILE A 262 -9.71 -14.25 12.88
CA ILE A 262 -10.70 -15.31 13.04
C ILE A 262 -10.25 -16.22 14.18
N PRO A 263 -11.05 -16.43 15.25
CA PRO A 263 -10.62 -17.15 16.45
C PRO A 263 -10.17 -18.59 16.17
N GLU A 264 -10.81 -19.27 15.21
CA GLU A 264 -10.59 -20.68 14.88
C GLU A 264 -9.39 -20.90 13.95
N ILE A 265 -8.75 -19.82 13.46
CA ILE A 265 -7.68 -19.88 12.47
C ILE A 265 -6.40 -19.25 13.06
N PRO A 266 -5.21 -19.76 12.74
CA PRO A 266 -3.97 -19.13 13.13
C PRO A 266 -3.88 -17.67 12.74
N ARG A 267 -3.30 -16.83 13.59
CA ARG A 267 -3.15 -15.38 13.35
C ARG A 267 -2.30 -15.07 12.12
N SER A 268 -1.37 -15.95 11.77
CA SER A 268 -0.49 -15.85 10.61
C SER A 268 -0.71 -17.05 9.70
N LEU A 269 -1.14 -16.78 8.45
CA LEU A 269 -1.35 -17.80 7.42
C LEU A 269 -0.23 -17.68 6.39
N VAL A 270 0.57 -18.72 6.27
CA VAL A 270 1.73 -18.78 5.38
C VAL A 270 1.55 -19.88 4.36
N TYR A 271 1.74 -19.54 3.09
CA TYR A 271 1.56 -20.47 1.97
C TYR A 271 2.91 -20.79 1.35
N ALA A 272 3.37 -22.04 1.46
CA ALA A 272 4.69 -22.46 1.04
C ALA A 272 4.87 -22.43 -0.49
N ASP A 273 6.09 -22.14 -0.93
CA ASP A 273 6.62 -22.54 -2.24
C ASP A 273 7.56 -23.74 -2.00
N THR A 274 7.06 -24.96 -2.13
CA THR A 274 7.84 -26.17 -1.86
C THR A 274 9.08 -26.32 -2.74
N ALA A 275 9.03 -25.82 -3.97
CA ALA A 275 10.19 -25.77 -4.88
C ALA A 275 11.19 -24.71 -4.41
N GLY A 276 10.69 -23.55 -4.00
CA GLY A 276 11.51 -22.49 -3.42
C GLY A 276 12.16 -22.87 -2.10
N GLN A 277 11.44 -23.55 -1.21
CA GLN A 277 12.00 -24.07 0.05
C GLN A 277 13.14 -25.06 -0.19
N ARG A 278 12.98 -26.01 -1.13
CA ARG A 278 14.05 -26.92 -1.54
C ARG A 278 15.27 -26.19 -2.10
N ALA A 279 15.06 -25.18 -2.92
CA ALA A 279 16.14 -24.36 -3.47
C ALA A 279 16.85 -23.53 -2.37
N LEU A 280 16.09 -23.00 -1.40
CA LEU A 280 16.61 -22.21 -0.28
C LEU A 280 17.35 -23.11 0.73
N ALA A 281 16.97 -24.38 0.88
CA ALA A 281 17.66 -25.35 1.75
C ALA A 281 19.13 -25.58 1.33
N ALA A 282 19.46 -25.36 0.06
CA ALA A 282 20.84 -25.38 -0.44
C ALA A 282 21.67 -24.12 -0.07
N VAL A 283 21.01 -23.09 0.49
CA VAL A 283 21.68 -21.85 0.94
C VAL A 283 21.99 -21.98 2.42
N PRO A 284 23.25 -21.73 2.87
CA PRO A 284 23.64 -21.85 4.28
C PRO A 284 22.73 -21.03 5.21
N GLY A 285 22.18 -21.68 6.24
CA GLY A 285 21.25 -21.08 7.19
C GLY A 285 19.90 -20.65 6.57
N GLN A 286 19.57 -21.10 5.37
CA GLN A 286 18.34 -20.74 4.62
C GLN A 286 18.10 -19.24 4.50
N ARG A 287 19.18 -18.45 4.46
CA ARG A 287 19.16 -17.00 4.35
C ARG A 287 20.30 -16.51 3.47
N PHE A 288 20.09 -15.39 2.78
CA PHE A 288 21.12 -14.78 1.96
C PHE A 288 22.03 -13.91 2.83
N ALA A 289 23.35 -14.11 2.74
CA ALA A 289 24.33 -13.25 3.45
C ALA A 289 24.36 -11.81 2.92
N GLY A 290 23.92 -11.59 1.68
CA GLY A 290 23.83 -10.26 1.07
C GLY A 290 23.15 -10.30 -0.30
N TYR A 291 22.89 -9.12 -0.87
CA TYR A 291 22.22 -8.98 -2.17
C TYR A 291 22.95 -9.68 -3.31
N GLY A 292 24.30 -9.68 -3.31
CA GLY A 292 25.10 -10.37 -4.32
C GLY A 292 24.91 -11.89 -4.33
N GLN A 293 24.67 -12.50 -3.14
CA GLN A 293 24.33 -13.93 -3.06
C GLN A 293 22.91 -14.19 -3.62
N PHE A 294 21.95 -13.33 -3.32
CA PHE A 294 20.61 -13.41 -3.88
C PHE A 294 20.63 -13.31 -5.41
N VAL A 295 21.34 -12.32 -5.97
CA VAL A 295 21.45 -12.16 -7.43
C VAL A 295 22.06 -13.41 -8.08
N ARG A 296 23.11 -13.97 -7.51
CA ARG A 296 23.72 -15.22 -8.00
C ARG A 296 22.75 -16.41 -7.90
N PHE A 297 21.97 -16.48 -6.83
CA PHE A 297 20.92 -17.49 -6.66
C PHE A 297 19.87 -17.39 -7.78
N VAL A 298 19.37 -16.19 -8.07
CA VAL A 298 18.41 -15.93 -9.16
C VAL A 298 19.02 -16.29 -10.53
N ALA A 299 20.27 -15.89 -10.79
CA ALA A 299 20.96 -16.14 -12.04
C ALA A 299 21.20 -17.63 -12.32
N ARG A 300 21.31 -18.47 -11.29
CA ARG A 300 21.47 -19.92 -11.43
C ARG A 300 20.18 -20.65 -11.81
N GLN A 301 19.00 -20.04 -11.55
CA GLN A 301 17.71 -20.66 -11.83
C GLN A 301 16.68 -19.63 -12.36
N PRO A 302 16.95 -18.98 -13.50
CA PRO A 302 16.18 -17.82 -13.96
C PRO A 302 14.72 -18.20 -14.27
N PHE A 303 14.46 -19.34 -14.90
CA PHE A 303 13.11 -19.77 -15.26
C PHE A 303 12.26 -20.14 -14.03
N ALA A 304 12.84 -20.86 -13.07
CA ALA A 304 12.15 -21.19 -11.83
C ALA A 304 11.81 -19.92 -11.02
N THR A 305 12.74 -18.96 -10.99
CA THR A 305 12.55 -17.66 -10.36
C THR A 305 11.48 -16.82 -11.07
N ALA A 306 11.51 -16.75 -12.40
CA ALA A 306 10.48 -16.06 -13.18
C ALA A 306 9.09 -16.68 -12.92
N GLY A 307 8.96 -18.00 -12.93
CA GLY A 307 7.72 -18.70 -12.60
C GLY A 307 7.23 -18.40 -11.19
N ARG A 308 8.14 -18.27 -10.19
CA ARG A 308 7.80 -17.86 -8.82
C ARG A 308 7.27 -16.43 -8.81
N TYR A 309 7.93 -15.49 -9.48
CA TYR A 309 7.48 -14.09 -9.50
C TYR A 309 6.17 -13.88 -10.23
N LEU A 310 5.86 -14.70 -11.25
CA LEU A 310 4.54 -14.72 -11.87
C LEU A 310 3.45 -15.22 -10.89
N ARG A 311 3.76 -16.25 -10.07
CA ARG A 311 2.86 -16.67 -8.99
C ARG A 311 2.69 -15.58 -7.93
N HIS A 312 3.76 -14.88 -7.53
CA HIS A 312 3.69 -13.75 -6.61
C HIS A 312 2.85 -12.60 -7.18
N LEU A 313 3.02 -12.27 -8.46
CA LEU A 313 2.19 -11.28 -9.15
C LEU A 313 0.71 -11.66 -9.09
N PHE A 314 0.39 -12.93 -9.41
CA PHE A 314 -0.99 -13.41 -9.31
C PHE A 314 -1.50 -13.35 -7.86
N ASN A 315 -0.74 -13.88 -6.89
CA ASN A 315 -1.13 -13.93 -5.48
C ASN A 315 -1.30 -12.52 -4.86
N GLY A 316 -0.50 -11.55 -5.28
CA GLY A 316 -0.63 -10.15 -4.85
C GLY A 316 -1.84 -9.44 -5.46
N LEU A 317 -2.36 -9.93 -6.60
CA LEU A 317 -3.59 -9.44 -7.24
C LEU A 317 -4.83 -10.29 -6.90
N ASP A 318 -4.65 -11.44 -6.27
CA ASP A 318 -5.74 -12.36 -5.87
C ASP A 318 -6.32 -11.92 -4.51
N ILE A 319 -7.29 -11.03 -4.52
CA ILE A 319 -7.90 -10.47 -3.30
C ILE A 319 -8.95 -11.43 -2.76
N TRP A 320 -8.65 -12.01 -1.59
CA TRP A 320 -9.56 -12.94 -0.90
C TRP A 320 -10.50 -12.22 0.06
N PHE A 321 -10.06 -11.11 0.62
CA PHE A 321 -10.79 -10.32 1.62
C PHE A 321 -10.68 -8.82 1.31
N PRO A 322 -11.73 -8.03 1.57
CA PRO A 322 -11.67 -6.57 1.41
C PRO A 322 -10.96 -5.87 2.59
N THR A 323 -10.28 -6.64 3.44
CA THR A 323 -9.67 -6.26 4.71
C THR A 323 -8.30 -6.89 4.86
N PRO A 324 -7.35 -6.23 5.55
CA PRO A 324 -6.07 -6.85 5.92
C PRO A 324 -6.21 -7.89 7.04
N TYR A 325 -7.30 -7.83 7.82
CA TYR A 325 -7.51 -8.63 9.02
C TYR A 325 -8.94 -9.18 9.04
N PRO A 326 -9.24 -10.28 8.34
CA PRO A 326 -10.56 -10.90 8.36
C PRO A 326 -10.91 -11.40 9.76
N THR A 327 -12.15 -11.13 10.20
CA THR A 327 -12.68 -11.53 11.50
C THR A 327 -13.65 -12.70 11.39
N ARG A 328 -14.15 -12.98 10.18
CA ARG A 328 -15.13 -14.02 9.88
C ARG A 328 -14.92 -14.59 8.48
N LEU A 329 -15.25 -15.84 8.32
CA LEU A 329 -15.34 -16.47 7.00
C LEU A 329 -16.78 -16.38 6.50
N HIS A 330 -16.96 -15.77 5.32
CA HIS A 330 -18.22 -15.76 4.58
C HIS A 330 -18.01 -16.37 3.19
N PRO A 331 -17.99 -17.73 3.07
CA PRO A 331 -17.58 -18.38 1.84
C PRO A 331 -18.28 -17.86 0.57
N PRO A 332 -19.62 -17.63 0.55
CA PRO A 332 -20.28 -17.11 -0.65
C PRO A 332 -19.81 -15.71 -1.04
N ALA A 333 -19.61 -14.81 -0.06
CA ALA A 333 -19.13 -13.45 -0.32
C ALA A 333 -17.68 -13.46 -0.81
N GLN A 334 -16.83 -14.34 -0.27
CA GLN A 334 -15.44 -14.52 -0.71
C GLN A 334 -15.36 -15.04 -2.14
N VAL A 335 -16.17 -16.05 -2.48
CA VAL A 335 -16.27 -16.58 -3.84
C VAL A 335 -16.69 -15.46 -4.80
N ALA A 336 -17.74 -14.71 -4.47
CA ALA A 336 -18.21 -13.60 -5.29
C ALA A 336 -17.13 -12.51 -5.47
N LEU A 337 -16.44 -12.13 -4.39
CA LEU A 337 -15.35 -11.14 -4.42
C LEU A 337 -14.22 -11.60 -5.35
N ARG A 338 -13.78 -12.85 -5.21
CA ARG A 338 -12.71 -13.43 -6.03
C ARG A 338 -13.10 -13.51 -7.51
N LEU A 339 -14.30 -14.00 -7.84
CA LEU A 339 -14.78 -14.05 -9.21
C LEU A 339 -14.90 -12.66 -9.83
N LEU A 340 -15.42 -11.67 -9.07
CA LEU A 340 -15.44 -10.28 -9.51
C LEU A 340 -14.01 -9.75 -9.76
N ASN A 341 -13.08 -10.03 -8.85
CA ASN A 341 -11.67 -9.65 -9.01
C ASN A 341 -11.08 -10.25 -10.30
N TYR A 342 -11.26 -11.54 -10.55
CA TYR A 342 -10.73 -12.19 -11.75
C TYR A 342 -11.37 -11.63 -13.03
N ALA A 343 -12.67 -11.35 -13.02
CA ALA A 343 -13.33 -10.71 -14.15
C ALA A 343 -12.74 -9.32 -14.42
N LEU A 344 -12.49 -8.51 -13.37
CA LEU A 344 -11.88 -7.18 -13.50
C LEU A 344 -10.43 -7.26 -13.99
N LEU A 345 -9.62 -8.21 -13.51
CA LEU A 345 -8.26 -8.43 -14.00
C LEU A 345 -8.26 -8.80 -15.49
N GLY A 346 -9.19 -9.68 -15.91
CA GLY A 346 -9.35 -10.05 -17.33
C GLY A 346 -9.75 -8.85 -18.21
N VAL A 347 -10.73 -8.07 -17.76
CA VAL A 347 -11.15 -6.82 -18.44
C VAL A 347 -10.00 -5.83 -18.52
N ALA A 348 -9.28 -5.60 -17.43
CA ALA A 348 -8.15 -4.68 -17.39
C ALA A 348 -7.02 -5.11 -18.32
N ALA A 349 -6.69 -6.41 -18.33
CA ALA A 349 -5.70 -6.98 -19.25
C ALA A 349 -6.12 -6.80 -20.73
N ALA A 350 -7.39 -7.07 -21.06
CA ALA A 350 -7.92 -6.87 -22.40
C ALA A 350 -7.88 -5.39 -22.81
N LEU A 351 -8.26 -4.46 -21.92
CA LEU A 351 -8.19 -3.02 -22.17
C LEU A 351 -6.74 -2.55 -22.36
N ALA A 352 -5.80 -3.04 -21.56
CA ALA A 352 -4.38 -2.72 -21.69
C ALA A 352 -3.82 -3.23 -23.05
N ALA A 353 -4.16 -4.46 -23.44
CA ALA A 353 -3.75 -5.03 -24.71
C ALA A 353 -4.31 -4.25 -25.91
N VAL A 354 -5.62 -3.93 -25.91
CA VAL A 354 -6.28 -3.15 -26.96
C VAL A 354 -5.76 -1.71 -26.98
N GLY A 355 -5.55 -1.10 -25.81
CA GLY A 355 -4.96 0.24 -25.68
C GLY A 355 -3.54 0.27 -26.24
N GLY A 356 -2.70 -0.69 -25.89
CA GLY A 356 -1.34 -0.84 -26.44
C GLY A 356 -1.33 -1.03 -27.95
N TRP A 357 -2.27 -1.82 -28.48
CA TRP A 357 -2.41 -2.01 -29.93
C TRP A 357 -2.86 -0.74 -30.64
N ARG A 358 -3.85 -0.02 -30.12
CA ARG A 358 -4.32 1.26 -30.70
C ARG A 358 -3.22 2.32 -30.73
N ILE A 359 -2.40 2.42 -29.67
CA ILE A 359 -1.25 3.34 -29.61
C ILE A 359 -0.25 3.01 -30.74
N ARG A 360 -0.04 1.73 -31.05
CA ARG A 360 0.93 1.29 -32.08
C ARG A 360 0.44 1.56 -33.51
N TYR A 361 -0.87 1.55 -33.76
CA TYR A 361 -1.44 1.54 -35.11
C TYR A 361 -2.37 2.73 -35.43
N GLN A 362 -2.62 3.65 -34.51
CA GLN A 362 -3.44 4.85 -34.77
C GLN A 362 -2.62 6.08 -35.11
N LYS A 363 -3.26 6.97 -35.95
CA LYS A 363 -2.69 8.20 -36.52
C LYS A 363 -2.00 9.12 -35.47
N PRO A 364 -0.99 9.92 -35.91
CA PRO A 364 -0.08 10.71 -35.05
C PRO A 364 -0.72 11.63 -33.99
N GLY A 365 -1.99 12.01 -34.14
CA GLY A 365 -2.66 12.91 -33.19
C GLY A 365 -3.06 12.28 -31.84
N MET A 366 -3.17 10.93 -31.72
CA MET A 366 -3.47 10.23 -30.43
C MET A 366 -2.23 9.73 -29.71
N ALA A 367 -1.06 9.73 -30.36
CA ALA A 367 0.23 9.38 -29.74
C ALA A 367 0.67 10.37 -28.63
N SER A 368 -0.02 11.51 -28.51
CA SER A 368 0.36 12.64 -27.65
C SER A 368 0.24 12.38 -26.12
N TYR A 369 -0.50 11.35 -25.68
CA TYR A 369 -0.70 11.12 -24.23
C TYR A 369 0.29 10.10 -23.62
N TRP A 370 0.88 9.23 -24.42
CA TRP A 370 1.80 8.21 -23.96
C TRP A 370 3.04 8.77 -23.26
N PRO A 371 3.65 9.86 -23.75
CA PRO A 371 4.81 10.44 -23.06
C PRO A 371 4.52 10.83 -21.62
N GLN A 372 3.28 11.26 -21.31
CA GLN A 372 2.90 11.67 -19.95
C GLN A 372 2.51 10.48 -19.05
N ALA A 373 1.99 9.42 -19.63
CA ALA A 373 1.60 8.21 -18.88
C ALA A 373 2.82 7.40 -18.45
N ALA A 374 3.82 7.24 -19.31
CA ALA A 374 4.96 6.37 -19.08
C ALA A 374 5.73 6.67 -17.79
N PRO A 375 6.14 7.92 -17.47
CA PRO A 375 6.86 8.19 -16.22
C PRO A 375 5.99 7.98 -14.98
N VAL A 376 4.68 8.25 -15.05
CA VAL A 376 3.75 7.99 -13.96
C VAL A 376 3.60 6.48 -13.73
N LEU A 377 3.41 5.71 -14.80
CA LEU A 377 3.34 4.25 -14.72
C LEU A 377 4.64 3.67 -14.17
N LEU A 378 5.80 4.17 -14.64
CA LEU A 378 7.09 3.75 -14.12
C LEU A 378 7.21 4.02 -12.61
N ALA A 379 6.84 5.23 -12.15
CA ALA A 379 6.90 5.60 -10.74
C ALA A 379 6.00 4.73 -9.85
N VAL A 380 4.82 4.32 -10.35
CA VAL A 380 3.87 3.52 -9.57
C VAL A 380 4.16 2.03 -9.65
N LEU A 381 4.67 1.52 -10.79
CA LEU A 381 4.88 0.09 -11.00
C LEU A 381 6.23 -0.41 -10.48
N LEU A 382 7.31 0.40 -10.50
CA LEU A 382 8.61 -0.04 -10.00
C LEU A 382 8.58 -0.51 -8.53
N PRO A 383 7.90 0.17 -7.58
CA PRO A 383 7.71 -0.37 -6.23
C PRO A 383 7.02 -1.73 -6.21
N CYS A 384 6.01 -1.93 -7.08
CA CYS A 384 5.33 -3.22 -7.20
C CYS A 384 6.28 -4.31 -7.71
N PHE A 385 7.12 -4.01 -8.72
CA PHE A 385 8.13 -4.96 -9.21
C PHE A 385 9.16 -5.33 -8.16
N LEU A 386 9.61 -4.38 -7.35
CA LEU A 386 10.53 -4.66 -6.24
C LEU A 386 9.86 -5.43 -5.09
N ALA A 387 8.54 -5.42 -4.99
CA ALA A 387 7.83 -6.24 -4.03
C ALA A 387 7.69 -7.71 -4.49
N LEU A 388 7.73 -8.01 -5.81
CA LEU A 388 7.53 -9.38 -6.32
C LEU A 388 8.50 -10.42 -5.75
N PRO A 389 9.80 -10.13 -5.51
CA PRO A 389 10.71 -11.09 -4.91
C PRO A 389 10.47 -11.35 -3.42
N THR A 390 9.66 -10.55 -2.74
CA THR A 390 9.42 -10.66 -1.31
C THR A 390 8.26 -11.59 -0.98
N LEU A 391 8.07 -11.93 0.29
CA LEU A 391 6.88 -12.63 0.76
C LEU A 391 5.64 -11.80 0.42
N MET A 392 4.74 -12.38 -0.40
CA MET A 392 3.67 -11.62 -1.02
C MET A 392 2.46 -11.46 -0.09
N GLU A 393 2.07 -10.20 0.12
CA GLU A 393 0.76 -9.80 0.64
C GLU A 393 0.02 -9.01 -0.44
N CYS A 394 -1.31 -9.13 -0.54
CA CYS A 394 -2.09 -8.43 -1.58
C CYS A 394 -1.93 -6.90 -1.51
N ARG A 395 -1.72 -6.33 -0.31
CA ARG A 395 -1.48 -4.89 -0.12
C ARG A 395 -0.18 -4.38 -0.77
N PHE A 396 0.79 -5.24 -1.07
CA PHE A 396 2.03 -4.81 -1.73
C PHE A 396 1.82 -4.48 -3.21
N LEU A 397 0.82 -5.07 -3.85
CA LEU A 397 0.42 -4.75 -5.21
C LEU A 397 -0.81 -3.83 -5.29
N LEU A 398 -1.20 -3.21 -4.16
CA LEU A 398 -2.27 -2.20 -4.11
C LEU A 398 -2.12 -1.12 -5.19
N PRO A 399 -0.93 -0.52 -5.44
CA PRO A 399 -0.79 0.50 -6.47
C PRO A 399 -1.16 -0.01 -7.87
N LEU A 400 -0.71 -1.22 -8.21
CA LEU A 400 -1.06 -1.87 -9.48
C LEU A 400 -2.55 -2.17 -9.56
N HIS A 401 -3.15 -2.74 -8.50
CA HIS A 401 -4.57 -3.06 -8.49
C HIS A 401 -5.44 -1.80 -8.67
N LEU A 402 -5.12 -0.69 -7.97
CA LEU A 402 -5.84 0.57 -8.14
C LEU A 402 -5.70 1.17 -9.55
N LEU A 403 -4.54 1.01 -10.21
CA LEU A 403 -4.39 1.41 -11.62
C LEU A 403 -5.27 0.56 -12.54
N LEU A 404 -5.40 -0.75 -12.29
CA LEU A 404 -6.28 -1.63 -13.06
C LEU A 404 -7.75 -1.25 -12.87
N LEU A 405 -8.20 -0.97 -11.63
CA LEU A 405 -9.55 -0.48 -11.36
C LEU A 405 -9.82 0.88 -12.03
N LEU A 406 -8.84 1.78 -12.01
CA LEU A 406 -8.94 3.08 -12.67
C LEU A 406 -9.04 2.92 -14.19
N LEU A 407 -8.28 2.01 -14.79
CA LEU A 407 -8.35 1.68 -16.21
C LEU A 407 -9.74 1.13 -16.58
N VAL A 408 -10.27 0.18 -15.79
CA VAL A 408 -11.61 -0.38 -16.01
C VAL A 408 -12.67 0.71 -15.89
N ALA A 409 -12.69 1.47 -14.80
CA ALA A 409 -13.67 2.54 -14.61
C ALA A 409 -13.60 3.62 -15.69
N GLY A 410 -12.38 3.98 -16.11
CA GLY A 410 -12.14 5.03 -17.11
C GLY A 410 -12.41 4.62 -18.56
N CYS A 411 -12.18 3.35 -18.93
CA CYS A 411 -12.16 2.92 -20.33
C CYS A 411 -13.23 1.89 -20.69
N TRP A 412 -13.76 1.12 -19.74
CA TRP A 412 -14.68 0.03 -20.07
C TRP A 412 -16.03 0.52 -20.56
N GLN A 413 -16.47 -0.05 -21.68
CA GLN A 413 -17.75 0.22 -22.33
C GLN A 413 -18.43 -1.11 -22.69
N PRO A 414 -19.09 -1.78 -21.71
CA PRO A 414 -19.58 -3.15 -21.89
C PRO A 414 -20.59 -3.30 -23.02
N LEU A 415 -21.50 -2.33 -23.16
CA LEU A 415 -22.51 -2.38 -24.22
C LEU A 415 -21.88 -2.24 -25.60
N ALA A 416 -20.96 -1.30 -25.79
CA ALA A 416 -20.26 -1.15 -27.05
C ALA A 416 -19.39 -2.36 -27.40
N ALA A 417 -18.70 -2.94 -26.41
CA ALA A 417 -17.93 -4.17 -26.59
C ALA A 417 -18.83 -5.35 -27.01
N TRP A 418 -19.98 -5.51 -26.35
CA TRP A 418 -20.96 -6.54 -26.70
C TRP A 418 -21.55 -6.37 -28.11
N GLN A 419 -21.88 -5.13 -28.49
CA GLN A 419 -22.38 -4.81 -29.83
C GLN A 419 -21.36 -5.08 -30.94
N GLN A 420 -20.04 -4.96 -30.66
CA GLN A 420 -18.97 -5.29 -31.61
C GLN A 420 -18.87 -6.79 -31.89
N LEU A 421 -19.37 -7.64 -31.00
CA LEU A 421 -19.45 -9.09 -31.19
C LEU A 421 -20.69 -9.46 -32.05
N ARG A 422 -20.67 -9.04 -33.32
CA ARG A 422 -21.84 -9.15 -34.22
C ARG A 422 -22.27 -10.58 -34.51
N SER A 423 -21.36 -11.57 -34.53
CA SER A 423 -21.71 -12.95 -34.81
C SER A 423 -21.93 -13.77 -33.52
N PRO A 424 -22.90 -14.72 -33.54
CA PRO A 424 -23.10 -15.64 -32.41
C PRO A 424 -21.85 -16.41 -32.04
N LEU A 425 -21.08 -16.85 -33.04
CA LEU A 425 -19.83 -17.59 -32.85
C LEU A 425 -18.80 -16.76 -32.05
N ARG A 426 -18.65 -15.46 -32.38
CA ARG A 426 -17.75 -14.57 -31.63
C ARG A 426 -18.19 -14.36 -30.19
N ARG A 427 -19.50 -14.31 -29.94
CA ARG A 427 -20.05 -14.23 -28.55
C ARG A 427 -19.75 -15.50 -27.77
N VAL A 428 -19.97 -16.67 -28.38
CA VAL A 428 -19.65 -17.96 -27.75
C VAL A 428 -18.13 -18.07 -27.49
N ALA A 429 -17.29 -17.71 -28.45
CA ALA A 429 -15.84 -17.71 -28.29
C ALA A 429 -15.40 -16.75 -27.15
N ALA A 430 -15.94 -15.53 -27.10
CA ALA A 430 -15.65 -14.57 -26.03
C ALA A 430 -16.08 -15.09 -24.67
N LEU A 431 -17.27 -15.71 -24.57
CA LEU A 431 -17.73 -16.33 -23.33
C LEU A 431 -16.82 -17.48 -22.91
N GLY A 432 -16.40 -18.34 -23.85
CA GLY A 432 -15.46 -19.43 -23.60
C GLY A 432 -14.11 -18.92 -23.06
N LEU A 433 -13.57 -17.84 -23.65
CA LEU A 433 -12.35 -17.19 -23.15
C LEU A 433 -12.51 -16.63 -21.74
N VAL A 434 -13.64 -15.97 -21.43
CA VAL A 434 -13.92 -15.44 -20.08
C VAL A 434 -14.02 -16.59 -19.08
N LEU A 435 -14.77 -17.64 -19.39
CA LEU A 435 -14.92 -18.80 -18.49
C LEU A 435 -13.58 -19.52 -18.29
N GLY A 436 -12.80 -19.71 -19.36
CA GLY A 436 -11.45 -20.28 -19.27
C GLY A 436 -10.51 -19.45 -18.42
N TRP A 437 -10.57 -18.11 -18.54
CA TRP A 437 -9.81 -17.20 -17.70
C TRP A 437 -10.21 -17.29 -16.23
N LEU A 438 -11.51 -17.23 -15.92
CA LEU A 438 -12.03 -17.35 -14.55
C LEU A 438 -11.64 -18.68 -13.92
N TRP A 439 -11.77 -19.77 -14.68
CA TRP A 439 -11.36 -21.11 -14.27
C TRP A 439 -9.86 -21.18 -13.98
N SER A 440 -9.01 -20.65 -14.86
CA SER A 440 -7.55 -20.63 -14.67
C SER A 440 -7.15 -19.85 -13.43
N CYS A 441 -7.73 -18.66 -13.20
CA CYS A 441 -7.49 -17.88 -11.99
C CYS A 441 -7.94 -18.64 -10.74
N TRP A 442 -9.12 -19.30 -10.81
CA TRP A 442 -9.61 -20.09 -9.69
C TRP A 442 -8.68 -21.26 -9.35
N GLN A 443 -8.18 -22.00 -10.34
CA GLN A 443 -7.24 -23.10 -10.14
C GLN A 443 -5.90 -22.62 -9.55
N LEU A 444 -5.36 -21.50 -10.01
CA LEU A 444 -4.13 -20.91 -9.45
C LEU A 444 -4.33 -20.54 -7.99
N SER A 445 -5.45 -19.92 -7.65
CA SER A 445 -5.76 -19.53 -6.28
C SER A 445 -5.99 -20.75 -5.37
N ALA A 446 -6.68 -21.79 -5.86
CA ALA A 446 -6.89 -23.04 -5.14
C ALA A 446 -5.55 -23.77 -4.90
N ALA A 447 -4.66 -23.78 -5.90
CA ALA A 447 -3.33 -24.35 -5.78
C ALA A 447 -2.50 -23.63 -4.69
N THR A 448 -2.61 -22.30 -4.59
CA THR A 448 -1.98 -21.53 -3.50
C THR A 448 -2.60 -21.88 -2.16
N ALA A 449 -3.92 -21.94 -2.06
CA ALA A 449 -4.63 -22.28 -0.81
C ALA A 449 -4.23 -23.67 -0.28
N GLY A 450 -4.01 -24.65 -1.17
CA GLY A 450 -3.56 -26.00 -0.83
C GLY A 450 -2.12 -26.07 -0.25
N GLN A 451 -1.36 -24.97 -0.28
CA GLN A 451 0.01 -24.88 0.25
C GLN A 451 0.09 -24.24 1.64
N LEU A 452 -1.05 -24.10 2.34
CA LEU A 452 -1.09 -23.56 3.70
C LEU A 452 -0.22 -24.42 4.63
N ARG A 453 0.59 -23.74 5.46
CA ARG A 453 1.48 -24.38 6.45
C ARG A 453 1.12 -23.94 7.87
N PRO A 454 1.42 -24.77 8.88
CA PRO A 454 1.25 -24.37 10.28
C PRO A 454 2.09 -23.14 10.62
N PRO A 455 1.66 -22.31 11.59
CA PRO A 455 2.36 -21.10 12.00
C PRO A 455 3.79 -21.32 12.47
N SER A 456 4.10 -22.50 13.02
CA SER A 456 5.45 -22.89 13.46
C SER A 456 6.47 -22.90 12.33
N GLU A 457 6.04 -23.04 11.08
CA GLU A 457 6.90 -22.96 9.90
C GLU A 457 7.00 -21.53 9.33
N ALA A 458 6.29 -20.57 9.92
CA ALA A 458 6.32 -19.18 9.45
C ALA A 458 7.72 -18.58 9.67
N PRO A 459 8.24 -17.84 8.68
CA PRO A 459 9.53 -17.17 8.83
C PRO A 459 9.49 -16.18 10.00
N GLY A 460 10.41 -16.33 10.98
CA GLY A 460 10.45 -15.48 12.17
C GLY A 460 9.34 -15.80 13.19
N ALA A 461 8.75 -17.00 13.18
CA ALA A 461 7.73 -17.40 14.15
C ALA A 461 8.24 -17.21 15.61
N SER A 462 9.49 -17.59 15.90
CA SER A 462 10.12 -17.36 17.20
C SER A 462 10.26 -15.87 17.56
N ASP A 463 10.68 -15.05 16.59
CA ASP A 463 10.86 -13.60 16.80
C ASP A 463 9.50 -12.87 16.93
N ASN A 464 8.48 -13.34 16.21
CA ASN A 464 7.14 -12.74 16.22
C ASN A 464 6.34 -13.18 17.45
N GLU A 465 6.46 -14.42 17.90
CA GLU A 465 5.82 -14.88 19.14
C GLU A 465 6.41 -14.18 20.37
N GLU A 466 7.72 -14.01 20.43
CA GLU A 466 8.38 -13.28 21.53
C GLU A 466 8.01 -11.78 21.51
N ARG A 467 7.94 -11.17 20.33
CA ARG A 467 7.48 -9.77 20.19
C ARG A 467 5.98 -9.62 20.47
N THR A 468 5.17 -10.59 20.05
CA THR A 468 3.71 -10.58 20.31
C THR A 468 3.45 -10.78 21.80
N MET A 469 4.16 -11.69 22.48
CA MET A 469 4.07 -11.85 23.93
C MET A 469 4.55 -10.61 24.68
N LYS A 470 5.68 -10.00 24.28
CA LYS A 470 6.15 -8.73 24.86
C LYS A 470 5.16 -7.60 24.64
N ASN A 471 4.56 -7.51 23.44
CA ASN A 471 3.54 -6.49 23.14
C ASN A 471 2.22 -6.76 23.88
N GLU A 472 1.79 -8.01 24.02
CA GLU A 472 0.61 -8.37 24.82
C GLU A 472 0.83 -8.11 26.31
N GLN A 473 2.03 -8.35 26.83
CA GLN A 473 2.41 -7.98 28.20
C GLN A 473 2.48 -6.45 28.38
N LEU A 474 3.06 -5.74 27.42
CA LEU A 474 3.07 -4.27 27.46
C LEU A 474 1.66 -3.68 27.34
N LEU A 475 0.83 -4.20 26.43
CA LEU A 475 -0.57 -3.78 26.28
C LEU A 475 -1.38 -4.07 27.55
N SER A 476 -1.18 -5.22 28.18
CA SER A 476 -1.83 -5.55 29.46
C SER A 476 -1.34 -4.65 30.59
N GLN A 477 -0.05 -4.35 30.68
CA GLN A 477 0.52 -3.43 31.66
C GLN A 477 0.04 -1.98 31.44
N VAL A 478 -0.03 -1.51 30.18
CA VAL A 478 -0.57 -0.20 29.83
C VAL A 478 -2.07 -0.12 30.14
N PHE A 479 -2.83 -1.19 29.88
CA PHE A 479 -4.24 -1.25 30.20
C PHE A 479 -4.51 -1.27 31.72
N ILE A 480 -3.67 -2.00 32.48
CA ILE A 480 -3.71 -2.03 33.95
C ILE A 480 -3.27 -0.67 34.52
N ALA A 481 -2.21 -0.07 33.99
CA ALA A 481 -1.75 1.25 34.39
C ALA A 481 -2.80 2.33 34.08
N HIS A 482 -3.48 2.29 32.94
CA HIS A 482 -4.57 3.20 32.58
C HIS A 482 -5.81 3.02 33.46
N SER A 483 -6.14 1.79 33.83
CA SER A 483 -7.28 1.50 34.71
C SER A 483 -6.99 1.87 36.17
N SER A 484 -5.77 1.73 36.63
CA SER A 484 -5.33 2.14 37.97
C SER A 484 -5.13 3.68 38.06
N ALA A 485 -4.60 4.31 37.00
CA ALA A 485 -4.48 5.76 36.92
C ALA A 485 -5.84 6.48 36.90
N ARG A 486 -6.88 5.90 36.31
CA ARG A 486 -8.26 6.42 36.42
C ARG A 486 -8.82 6.39 37.85
N ARG A 487 -8.33 5.49 38.71
CA ARG A 487 -8.77 5.42 40.13
C ARG A 487 -7.98 6.33 41.04
N SER A 488 -6.79 6.81 40.67
CA SER A 488 -5.90 7.62 41.51
C SER A 488 -5.78 9.09 41.11
N LEU A 489 -6.31 9.52 39.96
CA LEU A 489 -6.12 10.88 39.45
C LEU A 489 -7.40 11.71 39.57
N GLY A 490 -7.74 12.07 40.80
CA GLY A 490 -8.57 13.24 41.12
C GLY A 490 -7.92 14.60 40.82
N THR A 491 -6.63 14.69 40.49
CA THR A 491 -5.96 15.97 40.17
C THR A 491 -4.72 15.73 39.30
N THR A 492 -4.68 16.25 38.09
CA THR A 492 -3.60 16.03 37.13
C THR A 492 -2.70 17.24 36.90
N PRO A 493 -1.36 17.02 36.68
CA PRO A 493 -0.36 18.07 36.39
C PRO A 493 -0.45 18.71 35.00
N TRP A 494 -1.27 18.18 34.08
CA TRP A 494 -1.29 18.58 32.66
C TRP A 494 -1.98 19.92 32.35
N ARG A 495 -2.63 20.58 33.36
CA ARG A 495 -3.18 21.95 33.20
C ARG A 495 -2.13 23.05 33.02
N ARG A 496 -0.84 22.75 33.25
CA ARG A 496 0.26 23.76 33.18
C ARG A 496 0.93 23.84 31.78
N LEU A 497 0.53 23.06 30.79
CA LEU A 497 1.15 23.06 29.47
C LEU A 497 0.33 23.78 28.38
N LEU A 498 -0.82 24.35 28.73
CA LEU A 498 -1.69 25.10 27.81
C LEU A 498 -1.99 26.53 28.30
N LEU A 499 -1.26 27.09 29.24
CA LEU A 499 -1.12 28.49 29.54
C LEU A 499 0.36 28.87 29.39
#